data_ca924c029f06611766647201be451d1a
#
_entry.id   ca924c029f06611766647201be451d1a
#
_cell.length_a   1.000
_cell.length_b   1.000
_cell.length_c   1.000
_cell.angle_alpha   90.00
_cell.angle_beta   90.00
_cell.angle_gamma   90.00
#
_symmetry.space_group_name_H-M   'P 1'
#
loop_
_entity.id
_entity.type
_entity.pdbx_description
1 polymer ?
#
loop_
_entity_poly.entity_id
_entity_poly.type
_entity_poly.pdbx_seq_one_letter_code
_entity_poly.pdbx_strand_id
1 'polypeptide(L)'
;MASLDVSSLLGMLSGDGVSALGKSADAKKSQVSSVLDSALPLLLTGMKNNASTKAGASSLNKALKDHAKDDTSDIGSFLQNVDLSDGGKILTHILGDSKEREAASIAERSGISSDQVMTILSAVAPLLLSKLGSSKAEDEEEDDDGAGLGDLLGSLLSGSE
;
A
#
# COMPACT_ATOMS: atom_id res chain seq x y z
N MET A 1 0.44 19.30 -11.00
CA MET A 1 0.32 18.62 -9.92
C MET A 1 0.94 17.29 -9.99
N ALA A 2 1.50 16.86 -8.97
CA ALA A 2 2.15 15.59 -8.96
C ALA A 2 1.14 14.51 -9.06
N SER A 3 1.33 13.55 -9.92
CA SER A 3 0.43 12.45 -9.96
C SER A 3 1.01 11.32 -9.13
N LEU A 4 0.18 10.68 -8.37
CA LEU A 4 0.57 9.57 -7.55
C LEU A 4 0.30 8.30 -8.35
N ASP A 5 1.33 7.57 -8.70
CA ASP A 5 1.18 6.32 -9.45
C ASP A 5 2.18 5.30 -8.91
N VAL A 6 2.20 4.11 -9.48
CA VAL A 6 3.07 3.03 -8.99
C VAL A 6 4.52 3.44 -9.04
N SER A 7 4.95 4.08 -10.11
CA SER A 7 6.33 4.53 -10.23
C SER A 7 6.69 5.56 -9.16
N SER A 8 5.78 6.48 -8.86
CA SER A 8 5.99 7.47 -7.81
C SER A 8 6.11 6.80 -6.45
N LEU A 9 5.27 5.82 -6.19
CA LEU A 9 5.30 5.10 -4.92
C LEU A 9 6.60 4.32 -4.76
N LEU A 10 7.05 3.68 -5.84
CA LEU A 10 8.32 2.97 -5.81
C LEU A 10 9.47 3.93 -5.55
N GLY A 11 9.43 5.09 -6.19
CA GLY A 11 10.45 6.11 -5.99
C GLY A 11 10.52 6.62 -4.57
N MET A 12 9.33 6.81 -3.94
CA MET A 12 9.28 7.27 -2.57
C MET A 12 9.83 6.23 -1.60
N LEU A 13 9.64 4.95 -1.91
CA LEU A 13 10.08 3.89 -1.03
C LEU A 13 11.55 3.53 -1.21
N SER A 14 12.15 3.86 -2.34
CA SER A 14 13.55 3.52 -2.56
C SER A 14 14.42 4.29 -1.56
N GLY A 15 15.59 3.80 -1.27
CA GLY A 15 16.47 4.41 -0.30
C GLY A 15 16.04 4.06 1.12
N ASP A 16 15.59 5.06 1.88
CA ASP A 16 15.26 4.87 3.29
C ASP A 16 14.11 3.90 3.50
N GLY A 17 13.12 3.90 2.61
CA GLY A 17 12.00 2.98 2.73
C GLY A 17 12.43 1.54 2.57
N VAL A 18 13.21 1.27 1.55
CA VAL A 18 13.72 -0.08 1.31
C VAL A 18 14.62 -0.52 2.46
N SER A 19 15.46 0.38 2.97
CA SER A 19 16.33 0.06 4.09
C SER A 19 15.52 -0.28 5.34
N ALA A 20 14.49 0.50 5.64
CA ALA A 20 13.67 0.27 6.82
C ALA A 20 12.91 -1.05 6.69
N LEU A 21 12.37 -1.33 5.52
CA LEU A 21 11.64 -2.58 5.31
C LEU A 21 12.57 -3.79 5.38
N GLY A 22 13.77 -3.65 4.87
CA GLY A 22 14.76 -4.72 4.95
C GLY A 22 15.13 -5.05 6.38
N LYS A 23 15.25 -4.04 7.22
CA LYS A 23 15.54 -4.26 8.64
C LYS A 23 14.37 -4.92 9.34
N SER A 24 13.16 -4.47 9.06
CA SER A 24 11.97 -5.01 9.70
C SER A 24 11.73 -6.47 9.32
N ALA A 25 11.99 -6.82 8.08
CA ALA A 25 11.71 -8.17 7.58
C ALA A 25 12.93 -9.07 7.52
N ASP A 26 14.11 -8.53 7.87
CA ASP A 26 15.35 -9.28 7.78
C ASP A 26 15.58 -9.73 6.34
N ALA A 27 15.46 -8.81 5.40
CA ALA A 27 15.59 -9.07 3.97
C ALA A 27 16.60 -8.11 3.37
N LYS A 28 17.20 -8.51 2.26
CA LYS A 28 18.15 -7.66 1.55
C LYS A 28 17.39 -6.60 0.76
N LYS A 29 18.05 -5.49 0.48
CA LYS A 29 17.43 -4.40 -0.26
C LYS A 29 16.89 -4.87 -1.62
N SER A 30 17.63 -5.72 -2.32
CA SER A 30 17.17 -6.23 -3.61
C SER A 30 15.94 -7.09 -3.47
N GLN A 31 15.82 -7.83 -2.37
CA GLN A 31 14.65 -8.65 -2.12
C GLN A 31 13.46 -7.79 -1.78
N VAL A 32 13.66 -6.74 -0.99
CA VAL A 32 12.59 -5.79 -0.68
C VAL A 32 12.10 -5.11 -1.96
N SER A 33 13.02 -4.68 -2.82
CA SER A 33 12.63 -4.05 -4.08
C SER A 33 11.82 -4.99 -4.95
N SER A 34 12.20 -6.26 -4.99
CA SER A 34 11.45 -7.27 -5.74
C SER A 34 10.04 -7.43 -5.20
N VAL A 35 9.91 -7.45 -3.85
CA VAL A 35 8.59 -7.55 -3.23
C VAL A 35 7.75 -6.34 -3.60
N LEU A 36 8.31 -5.14 -3.53
CA LEU A 36 7.56 -3.92 -3.83
C LEU A 36 7.12 -3.86 -5.28
N ASP A 37 7.98 -4.30 -6.20
CA ASP A 37 7.62 -4.31 -7.62
C ASP A 37 6.37 -5.16 -7.88
N SER A 38 6.23 -6.27 -7.15
CA SER A 38 5.07 -7.14 -7.28
C SER A 38 3.90 -6.66 -6.43
N ALA A 39 4.20 -6.14 -5.25
CA ALA A 39 3.18 -5.86 -4.25
C ALA A 39 2.41 -4.58 -4.49
N LEU A 40 3.07 -3.52 -4.96
CA LEU A 40 2.36 -2.25 -5.12
C LEU A 40 1.21 -2.34 -6.12
N PRO A 41 1.40 -2.92 -7.31
CA PRO A 41 0.26 -3.09 -8.20
C PRO A 41 -0.81 -4.01 -7.62
N LEU A 42 -0.38 -5.06 -6.90
CA LEU A 42 -1.31 -5.98 -6.28
C LEU A 42 -2.19 -5.29 -5.24
N LEU A 43 -1.57 -4.49 -4.38
CA LEU A 43 -2.32 -3.79 -3.34
C LEU A 43 -3.27 -2.76 -3.93
N LEU A 44 -2.83 -2.03 -4.94
CA LEU A 44 -3.69 -1.05 -5.59
C LEU A 44 -4.85 -1.72 -6.30
N THR A 45 -4.60 -2.86 -6.94
CA THR A 45 -5.67 -3.61 -7.60
C THR A 45 -6.67 -4.13 -6.57
N GLY A 46 -6.17 -4.61 -5.42
CA GLY A 46 -7.03 -5.06 -4.35
C GLY A 46 -7.91 -3.93 -3.82
N MET A 47 -7.33 -2.75 -3.66
CA MET A 47 -8.10 -1.58 -3.24
C MET A 47 -9.15 -1.21 -4.26
N LYS A 48 -8.80 -1.26 -5.55
CA LYS A 48 -9.74 -0.95 -6.61
C LYS A 48 -10.91 -1.93 -6.59
N ASN A 49 -10.62 -3.21 -6.41
CA ASN A 49 -11.67 -4.23 -6.34
C ASN A 49 -12.58 -4.01 -5.13
N ASN A 50 -12.00 -3.59 -4.00
CA ASN A 50 -12.78 -3.27 -2.83
C ASN A 50 -13.69 -2.08 -3.11
N ALA A 51 -13.21 -1.09 -3.83
CA ALA A 51 -13.97 0.10 -4.12
C ALA A 51 -15.03 -0.11 -5.20
N SER A 52 -15.09 -1.30 -5.78
CA SER A 52 -16.07 -1.58 -6.82
C SER A 52 -17.49 -1.75 -6.27
N THR A 53 -17.62 -1.96 -4.96
CA THR A 53 -18.94 -1.99 -4.33
C THR A 53 -19.09 -0.75 -3.47
N LYS A 54 -20.31 -0.34 -3.23
CA LYS A 54 -20.56 0.85 -2.42
C LYS A 54 -20.06 0.66 -0.98
N ALA A 55 -20.32 -0.50 -0.41
CA ALA A 55 -19.88 -0.78 0.95
C ALA A 55 -18.35 -0.81 1.05
N GLY A 56 -17.71 -1.45 0.08
CA GLY A 56 -16.24 -1.51 0.06
C GLY A 56 -15.62 -0.15 -0.15
N ALA A 57 -16.20 0.65 -1.06
CA ALA A 57 -15.68 2.00 -1.30
C ALA A 57 -15.82 2.87 -0.05
N SER A 58 -16.92 2.74 0.67
CA SER A 58 -17.12 3.52 1.88
C SER A 58 -16.13 3.12 2.97
N SER A 59 -15.90 1.83 3.15
CA SER A 59 -14.94 1.33 4.13
C SER A 59 -13.53 1.77 3.79
N LEU A 60 -13.15 1.68 2.52
CA LEU A 60 -11.83 2.08 2.10
C LEU A 60 -11.65 3.59 2.26
N ASN A 61 -12.67 4.37 1.91
CA ASN A 61 -12.62 5.81 2.06
C ASN A 61 -12.40 6.22 3.52
N LYS A 62 -13.05 5.52 4.45
CA LYS A 62 -12.86 5.77 5.86
C LYS A 62 -11.43 5.47 6.26
N ALA A 63 -10.87 4.36 5.81
CA ALA A 63 -9.49 4.01 6.12
C ALA A 63 -8.52 5.05 5.55
N LEU A 64 -8.77 5.54 4.34
CA LEU A 64 -7.96 6.58 3.76
C LEU A 64 -8.00 7.86 4.58
N LYS A 65 -9.18 8.23 5.06
CA LYS A 65 -9.31 9.43 5.90
C LYS A 65 -8.58 9.25 7.22
N ASP A 66 -8.69 8.07 7.81
CA ASP A 66 -8.04 7.81 9.08
C ASP A 66 -6.53 7.92 8.98
N HIS A 67 -5.97 7.53 7.84
CA HIS A 67 -4.52 7.54 7.65
C HIS A 67 -4.00 8.79 6.95
N ALA A 68 -4.88 9.66 6.45
CA ALA A 68 -4.44 10.86 5.74
C ALA A 68 -3.66 11.81 6.64
N LYS A 69 -3.84 11.73 7.94
CA LYS A 69 -3.18 12.61 8.88
C LYS A 69 -1.83 12.08 9.33
N ASP A 70 -1.47 10.87 8.95
CA ASP A 70 -0.22 10.27 9.39
C ASP A 70 0.96 11.05 8.82
N ASP A 71 1.99 11.19 9.63
CA ASP A 71 3.18 11.93 9.20
C ASP A 71 4.08 10.99 8.43
N THR A 72 4.14 11.15 7.13
CA THR A 72 4.99 10.32 6.28
C THR A 72 6.14 11.11 5.69
N SER A 73 6.48 12.26 6.28
CA SER A 73 7.58 13.07 5.78
C SER A 73 8.93 12.35 5.89
N ASP A 74 9.07 11.47 6.88
CA ASP A 74 10.25 10.63 7.01
C ASP A 74 9.79 9.19 6.81
N ILE A 75 9.90 8.69 5.60
CA ILE A 75 9.40 7.37 5.24
C ILE A 75 10.07 6.27 6.08
N GLY A 76 11.38 6.37 6.26
CA GLY A 76 12.10 5.37 7.03
C GLY A 76 11.58 5.28 8.46
N SER A 77 11.40 6.44 9.10
CA SER A 77 10.90 6.49 10.45
C SER A 77 9.46 5.98 10.53
N PHE A 78 8.64 6.36 9.57
CA PHE A 78 7.26 5.89 9.51
C PHE A 78 7.22 4.36 9.47
N LEU A 79 8.02 3.76 8.59
CA LEU A 79 7.99 2.31 8.41
C LEU A 79 8.57 1.57 9.62
N GLN A 80 9.53 2.16 10.31
CA GLN A 80 10.09 1.53 11.50
C GLN A 80 9.11 1.54 12.67
N ASN A 81 8.22 2.50 12.71
CA ASN A 81 7.27 2.65 13.81
C ASN A 81 5.85 2.24 13.46
N VAL A 82 5.64 1.71 12.26
CA VAL A 82 4.29 1.36 11.81
C VAL A 82 3.75 0.18 12.62
N ASP A 83 2.43 0.20 12.84
CA ASP A 83 1.76 -0.87 13.55
C ASP A 83 1.51 -2.03 12.58
N LEU A 84 2.32 -3.07 12.69
CA LEU A 84 2.19 -4.23 11.77
C LEU A 84 0.88 -4.98 11.96
N SER A 85 0.32 -4.94 13.16
CA SER A 85 -0.97 -5.56 13.41
C SER A 85 -2.07 -4.85 12.63
N ASP A 86 -2.04 -3.53 12.64
CA ASP A 86 -2.99 -2.74 11.87
C ASP A 86 -2.77 -2.97 10.37
N GLY A 87 -1.53 -3.02 9.94
CA GLY A 87 -1.21 -3.31 8.54
C GLY A 87 -1.72 -4.67 8.11
N GLY A 88 -1.62 -5.66 8.98
CA GLY A 88 -2.15 -6.98 8.67
C GLY A 88 -3.66 -7.00 8.50
N LYS A 89 -4.38 -6.21 9.31
CA LYS A 89 -5.81 -6.08 9.16
C LYS A 89 -6.16 -5.41 7.84
N ILE A 90 -5.41 -4.39 7.46
CA ILE A 90 -5.61 -3.71 6.19
C ILE A 90 -5.41 -4.69 5.03
N LEU A 91 -4.37 -5.50 5.10
CA LEU A 91 -4.11 -6.50 4.06
C LEU A 91 -5.25 -7.50 3.94
N THR A 92 -5.76 -7.95 5.07
CA THR A 92 -6.88 -8.90 5.07
C THR A 92 -8.10 -8.27 4.39
N HIS A 93 -8.33 -6.99 4.66
CA HIS A 93 -9.45 -6.29 4.05
C HIS A 93 -9.26 -6.13 2.54
N ILE A 94 -8.05 -5.81 2.11
CA ILE A 94 -7.76 -5.55 0.70
C ILE A 94 -7.68 -6.85 -0.10
N LEU A 95 -6.97 -7.84 0.40
CA LEU A 95 -6.71 -9.06 -0.35
C LEU A 95 -7.64 -10.22 -0.02
N GLY A 96 -8.27 -10.16 1.14
CA GLY A 96 -9.23 -11.20 1.54
C GLY A 96 -8.61 -12.58 1.54
N ASP A 97 -9.31 -13.55 0.96
CA ASP A 97 -8.86 -14.92 0.97
C ASP A 97 -7.61 -15.16 0.15
N SER A 98 -7.24 -14.25 -0.73
CA SER A 98 -6.05 -14.44 -1.55
C SER A 98 -4.77 -13.99 -0.87
N LYS A 99 -4.86 -13.40 0.33
CA LYS A 99 -3.70 -12.81 1.00
C LYS A 99 -2.52 -13.77 1.11
N GLU A 100 -2.77 -14.96 1.62
CA GLU A 100 -1.70 -15.91 1.84
C GLU A 100 -1.13 -16.47 0.54
N ARG A 101 -1.99 -16.70 -0.43
CA ARG A 101 -1.54 -17.19 -1.73
C ARG A 101 -0.68 -16.15 -2.44
N GLU A 102 -1.08 -14.89 -2.36
CA GLU A 102 -0.31 -13.83 -3.00
C GLU A 102 1.03 -13.62 -2.31
N ALA A 103 1.04 -13.69 -0.97
CA ALA A 103 2.29 -13.56 -0.24
C ALA A 103 3.24 -14.69 -0.59
N ALA A 104 2.73 -15.91 -0.74
CA ALA A 104 3.57 -17.05 -1.10
C ALA A 104 4.14 -16.89 -2.51
N SER A 105 3.34 -16.39 -3.43
CA SER A 105 3.79 -16.17 -4.80
C SER A 105 4.91 -15.12 -4.85
N ILE A 106 4.73 -14.03 -4.13
CA ILE A 106 5.74 -12.98 -4.07
C ILE A 106 7.00 -13.49 -3.40
N ALA A 107 6.85 -14.28 -2.34
CA ALA A 107 7.99 -14.86 -1.62
C ALA A 107 8.84 -15.71 -2.55
N GLU A 108 8.19 -16.51 -3.36
CA GLU A 108 8.91 -17.36 -4.31
C GLU A 108 9.69 -16.54 -5.31
N ARG A 109 9.11 -15.50 -5.85
CA ARG A 109 9.78 -14.65 -6.82
C ARG A 109 10.91 -13.83 -6.20
N SER A 110 10.79 -13.49 -4.92
CA SER A 110 11.73 -12.60 -4.26
C SER A 110 12.83 -13.32 -3.49
N GLY A 111 12.70 -14.63 -3.34
CA GLY A 111 13.73 -15.42 -2.65
C GLY A 111 13.71 -15.28 -1.15
N ILE A 112 12.55 -14.97 -0.55
CA ILE A 112 12.41 -14.86 0.90
C ILE A 112 11.16 -15.64 1.33
N SER A 113 10.90 -15.70 2.62
CA SER A 113 9.77 -16.45 3.12
C SER A 113 8.48 -15.67 3.01
N SER A 114 7.35 -16.37 3.07
CA SER A 114 6.04 -15.72 3.09
C SER A 114 5.90 -14.82 4.31
N ASP A 115 6.47 -15.20 5.44
CA ASP A 115 6.41 -14.37 6.64
C ASP A 115 7.16 -13.05 6.42
N GLN A 116 8.29 -13.08 5.75
CA GLN A 116 9.03 -11.87 5.44
C GLN A 116 8.22 -10.98 4.49
N VAL A 117 7.57 -11.59 3.50
CA VAL A 117 6.71 -10.83 2.59
C VAL A 117 5.57 -10.19 3.37
N MET A 118 4.93 -10.95 4.26
CA MET A 118 3.83 -10.42 5.05
C MET A 118 4.26 -9.25 5.92
N THR A 119 5.46 -9.31 6.48
CA THR A 119 5.98 -8.20 7.27
C THR A 119 6.13 -6.96 6.41
N ILE A 120 6.69 -7.10 5.21
CA ILE A 120 6.86 -5.99 4.29
C ILE A 120 5.50 -5.41 3.89
N LEU A 121 4.57 -6.27 3.52
CA LEU A 121 3.25 -5.81 3.08
C LEU A 121 2.50 -5.13 4.22
N SER A 122 2.61 -5.67 5.44
CA SER A 122 1.94 -5.08 6.60
C SER A 122 2.49 -3.70 6.93
N ALA A 123 3.77 -3.47 6.66
CA ALA A 123 4.37 -2.15 6.89
C ALA A 123 3.99 -1.18 5.78
N VAL A 124 3.90 -1.66 4.54
CA VAL A 124 3.63 -0.81 3.39
C VAL A 124 2.17 -0.41 3.30
N ALA A 125 1.25 -1.30 3.71
CA ALA A 125 -0.18 -1.02 3.56
C ALA A 125 -0.62 0.26 4.25
N PRO A 126 -0.25 0.53 5.53
CA PRO A 126 -0.61 1.80 6.14
C PRO A 126 0.00 3.00 5.43
N LEU A 127 1.22 2.86 4.91
CA LEU A 127 1.86 3.93 4.17
C LEU A 127 1.09 4.25 2.90
N LEU A 128 0.62 3.23 2.19
CA LEU A 128 -0.19 3.44 0.99
C LEU A 128 -1.47 4.18 1.33
N LEU A 129 -2.14 3.78 2.42
CA LEU A 129 -3.35 4.46 2.82
C LEU A 129 -3.07 5.91 3.19
N SER A 130 -1.96 6.19 3.86
CA SER A 130 -1.60 7.55 4.21
C SER A 130 -1.37 8.41 2.97
N LYS A 131 -0.63 7.87 2.02
CA LYS A 131 -0.33 8.62 0.79
C LYS A 131 -1.57 8.81 -0.08
N LEU A 132 -2.36 7.77 -0.23
CA LEU A 132 -3.59 7.87 -1.02
C LEU A 132 -4.60 8.77 -0.34
N GLY A 133 -4.70 8.70 0.97
CA GLY A 133 -5.60 9.56 1.73
C GLY A 133 -5.23 11.02 1.60
N SER A 134 -3.94 11.33 1.70
CA SER A 134 -3.47 12.70 1.52
C SER A 134 -3.73 13.21 0.11
N SER A 135 -3.49 12.37 -0.88
CA SER A 135 -3.70 12.73 -2.28
C SER A 135 -5.19 12.99 -2.55
N LYS A 136 -6.06 12.13 -2.00
CA LYS A 136 -7.49 12.30 -2.19
C LYS A 136 -7.99 13.57 -1.51
N ALA A 137 -7.49 13.86 -0.31
CA ALA A 137 -7.88 15.05 0.41
C ALA A 137 -7.49 16.33 -0.32
N GLU A 138 -6.34 16.31 -0.98
CA GLU A 138 -5.92 17.46 -1.74
C GLU A 138 -6.79 17.69 -2.96
N ASP A 139 -7.22 16.63 -3.59
CA ASP A 139 -8.04 16.77 -4.78
C ASP A 139 -9.44 17.05 -4.47
N GLU A 140 -9.96 16.93 -3.39
CA GLU A 140 -11.07 16.83 -3.16
C GLU A 140 -12.08 17.19 -2.73
N GLU A 141 -12.78 16.81 -2.59
CA GLU A 141 -13.90 17.17 -2.38
C GLU A 141 -14.53 16.40 -1.45
N GLU A 142 -15.49 16.48 -1.04
CA GLU A 142 -16.13 15.84 -0.17
C GLU A 142 -16.81 14.69 -0.51
N ASP A 143 -16.43 13.72 -1.02
CA ASP A 143 -17.11 12.53 -1.37
C ASP A 143 -16.97 11.57 -0.22
N ASP A 144 -17.84 11.63 0.73
CA ASP A 144 -17.72 10.83 1.93
C ASP A 144 -18.07 9.37 1.75
N ASP A 145 -18.76 9.01 0.70
CA ASP A 145 -19.14 7.60 0.49
C ASP A 145 -18.16 6.86 -0.40
N GLY A 146 -17.07 7.49 -0.77
CA GLY A 146 -16.05 6.79 -1.55
C GLY A 146 -16.31 6.74 -3.02
N ALA A 147 -17.33 7.44 -3.50
CA ALA A 147 -17.56 7.48 -4.95
C ALA A 147 -16.33 8.10 -5.61
N GLY A 148 -15.87 7.57 -6.66
CA GLY A 148 -14.67 8.07 -7.34
C GLY A 148 -13.39 7.38 -6.92
N LEU A 149 -13.41 6.58 -5.84
CA LEU A 149 -12.21 5.87 -5.45
C LEU A 149 -11.76 4.89 -6.52
N GLY A 150 -12.71 4.22 -7.17
CA GLY A 150 -12.36 3.30 -8.25
C GLY A 150 -11.64 4.01 -9.39
N ASP A 151 -12.11 5.23 -9.72
CA ASP A 151 -11.47 6.03 -10.75
C ASP A 151 -10.07 6.46 -10.33
N LEU A 152 -9.92 6.89 -9.08
CA LEU A 152 -8.61 7.29 -8.57
C LEU A 152 -7.63 6.11 -8.63
N LEU A 153 -8.04 4.96 -8.15
CA LEU A 153 -7.17 3.79 -8.13
C LEU A 153 -6.86 3.30 -9.54
N GLY A 154 -7.85 3.38 -10.42
CA GLY A 154 -7.62 3.04 -11.82
C GLY A 154 -6.60 3.95 -12.47
N SER A 155 -6.66 5.26 -12.15
CA SER A 155 -5.67 6.21 -12.65
C SER A 155 -4.28 5.90 -12.14
N LEU A 156 -4.16 5.50 -10.88
CA LEU A 156 -2.86 5.15 -10.32
C LEU A 156 -2.25 3.96 -11.06
N LEU A 157 -3.07 2.97 -11.36
CA LEU A 157 -2.58 1.79 -12.05
C LEU A 157 -2.22 2.09 -13.49
N SER A 158 -3.04 2.93 -14.16
CA SER A 158 -2.76 3.30 -15.55
C SER A 158 -1.57 4.23 -15.65
N GLY A 159 -1.42 5.12 -14.68
CA GLY A 159 -0.37 6.12 -14.73
C GLY A 159 1.01 5.56 -14.55
N SER A 160 1.13 4.29 -14.25
CA SER A 160 2.44 3.71 -14.06
C SER A 160 3.18 3.48 -15.38
N GLU A 161 2.51 3.72 -16.50
CA GLU A 161 3.18 3.54 -17.76
C GLU A 161 4.30 4.50 -17.97
#